data_a2d2bde962d902319db8f3476c6bf34d
#
_entry.id   a2d2bde962d902319db8f3476c6bf34d
#
_cell.length_a   1.000
_cell.length_b   1.000
_cell.length_c   1.000
_cell.angle_alpha   90.00
_cell.angle_beta   90.00
_cell.angle_gamma   90.00
#
_symmetry.space_group_name_H-M   'P 1'
#
loop_
_entity.id
_entity.type
_entity.pdbx_description
1 polymer ?
#
loop_
_entity_poly.entity_id
_entity_poly.type
_entity_poly.pdbx_seq_one_letter_code
_entity_poly.pdbx_strand_id
1 'polypeptide(L)'
;MGRLDGTTAVVTGASSGIGNATARALAAEGATLALLARRREKLDDLAKELGEGTEVHEVDVSDGDAVREAIEAVVRERGGIDVLVNNAGYGTMDPALEADLGEWQKMVDVNLTGVLATTHAAVAHLTDAAKGPRGIADVVTVSSVAGRTVTGPGSNVYAATKHAVNAFSEALRQELAPRHVRVGLVEPGLVDTELTNSGRENTPDASAASELGVLEAGDIADAIVYMVTRPPRTAVNEVLIRPTEQGN
;
A
#
# COMPACT_ATOMS: atom_id res chain seq x y z
N MET A 1 18.19 -4.74 -18.17
CA MET A 1 17.90 -5.59 -17.02
C MET A 1 17.41 -4.67 -15.92
N GLY A 2 16.18 -4.85 -15.47
CA GLY A 2 15.58 -4.05 -14.40
C GLY A 2 16.18 -4.43 -13.03
N ARG A 3 16.03 -3.54 -12.05
CA ARG A 3 16.52 -3.79 -10.68
C ARG A 3 15.73 -4.88 -9.94
N LEU A 4 14.54 -5.23 -10.45
CA LEU A 4 13.61 -6.21 -9.88
C LEU A 4 13.36 -7.40 -10.84
N ASP A 5 14.24 -7.62 -11.82
CA ASP A 5 14.14 -8.79 -12.71
C ASP A 5 14.12 -10.10 -11.89
N GLY A 6 13.14 -10.97 -12.18
CA GLY A 6 12.94 -12.23 -11.46
C GLY A 6 12.27 -12.09 -10.09
N THR A 7 11.75 -10.91 -9.76
CA THR A 7 11.04 -10.62 -8.50
C THR A 7 9.52 -10.67 -8.72
N THR A 8 8.81 -11.31 -7.81
CA THR A 8 7.33 -11.28 -7.76
C THR A 8 6.86 -10.25 -6.75
N ALA A 9 6.05 -9.28 -7.19
CA ALA A 9 5.49 -8.24 -6.35
C ALA A 9 3.96 -8.31 -6.29
N VAL A 10 3.41 -8.35 -5.07
CA VAL A 10 1.97 -8.27 -4.80
C VAL A 10 1.61 -6.84 -4.44
N VAL A 11 0.60 -6.26 -5.09
CA VAL A 11 0.11 -4.91 -4.82
C VAL A 11 -1.38 -4.94 -4.52
N THR A 12 -1.78 -4.55 -3.31
CA THR A 12 -3.19 -4.40 -2.93
C THR A 12 -3.72 -3.02 -3.31
N GLY A 13 -5.02 -2.92 -3.65
CA GLY A 13 -5.61 -1.66 -4.10
C GLY A 13 -5.08 -1.18 -5.46
N ALA A 14 -4.61 -2.10 -6.31
CA ALA A 14 -3.94 -1.79 -7.57
C ALA A 14 -4.85 -1.20 -8.66
N SER A 15 -6.17 -1.13 -8.44
CA SER A 15 -7.14 -0.68 -9.46
C SER A 15 -7.15 0.84 -9.70
N SER A 16 -6.50 1.65 -8.87
CA SER A 16 -6.43 3.11 -9.04
C SER A 16 -5.33 3.77 -8.19
N GLY A 17 -5.12 5.06 -8.37
CA GLY A 17 -4.28 5.91 -7.53
C GLY A 17 -2.86 5.36 -7.32
N ILE A 18 -2.39 5.44 -6.08
CA ILE A 18 -1.03 5.02 -5.70
C ILE A 18 -0.76 3.56 -6.06
N GLY A 19 -1.72 2.64 -5.83
CA GLY A 19 -1.53 1.21 -6.13
C GLY A 19 -1.32 0.94 -7.62
N ASN A 20 -2.07 1.63 -8.49
CA ASN A 20 -1.92 1.54 -9.93
C ASN A 20 -0.56 2.10 -10.39
N ALA A 21 -0.18 3.28 -9.91
CA ALA A 21 1.10 3.88 -10.21
C ALA A 21 2.27 3.01 -9.71
N THR A 22 2.14 2.44 -8.51
CA THR A 22 3.14 1.51 -7.94
C THR A 22 3.31 0.25 -8.79
N ALA A 23 2.20 -0.36 -9.24
CA ALA A 23 2.27 -1.54 -10.11
C ALA A 23 3.03 -1.24 -11.40
N ARG A 24 2.75 -0.09 -12.05
CA ARG A 24 3.48 0.37 -13.25
C ARG A 24 4.96 0.58 -12.99
N ALA A 25 5.29 1.26 -11.90
CA ALA A 25 6.67 1.57 -11.56
C ALA A 25 7.48 0.31 -11.22
N LEU A 26 6.90 -0.66 -10.50
CA LEU A 26 7.55 -1.95 -10.21
C LEU A 26 7.72 -2.79 -11.48
N ALA A 27 6.73 -2.82 -12.38
CA ALA A 27 6.83 -3.50 -13.67
C ALA A 27 7.94 -2.88 -14.54
N ALA A 28 8.07 -1.56 -14.57
CA ALA A 28 9.15 -0.86 -15.28
C ALA A 28 10.54 -1.23 -14.75
N GLU A 29 10.65 -1.63 -13.48
CA GLU A 29 11.89 -2.17 -12.88
C GLU A 29 12.09 -3.67 -13.10
N GLY A 30 11.19 -4.34 -13.83
CA GLY A 30 11.30 -5.76 -14.19
C GLY A 30 10.58 -6.72 -13.26
N ALA A 31 9.80 -6.24 -12.28
CA ALA A 31 9.02 -7.11 -11.42
C ALA A 31 7.85 -7.75 -12.16
N THR A 32 7.55 -9.00 -11.86
CA THR A 32 6.29 -9.65 -12.21
C THR A 32 5.22 -9.28 -11.18
N LEU A 33 4.02 -8.91 -11.63
CA LEU A 33 2.99 -8.34 -10.76
C LEU A 33 1.84 -9.32 -10.47
N ALA A 34 1.38 -9.32 -9.22
CA ALA A 34 0.08 -9.82 -8.82
C ALA A 34 -0.75 -8.65 -8.25
N LEU A 35 -1.82 -8.33 -8.96
CA LEU A 35 -2.67 -7.17 -8.70
C LEU A 35 -3.92 -7.58 -7.95
N LEU A 36 -4.12 -7.06 -6.74
CA LEU A 36 -5.26 -7.37 -5.89
C LEU A 36 -6.16 -6.13 -5.71
N ALA A 37 -7.41 -6.20 -6.09
CA ALA A 37 -8.44 -5.18 -5.78
C ALA A 37 -9.84 -5.72 -6.10
N ARG A 38 -10.90 -4.98 -5.71
CA ARG A 38 -12.30 -5.34 -5.93
C ARG A 38 -12.78 -5.12 -7.37
N ARG A 39 -12.16 -4.18 -8.10
CA ARG A 39 -12.60 -3.78 -9.45
C ARG A 39 -11.86 -4.57 -10.52
N ARG A 40 -12.36 -5.74 -10.84
CA ARG A 40 -11.77 -6.69 -11.78
C ARG A 40 -11.45 -6.06 -13.13
N GLU A 41 -12.39 -5.34 -13.73
CA GLU A 41 -12.21 -4.72 -15.05
C GLU A 41 -11.01 -3.75 -15.08
N LYS A 42 -10.84 -2.91 -14.04
CA LYS A 42 -9.70 -1.99 -13.95
C LYS A 42 -8.36 -2.74 -13.79
N LEU A 43 -8.37 -3.87 -13.12
CA LEU A 43 -7.18 -4.72 -12.99
C LEU A 43 -6.83 -5.40 -14.31
N ASP A 44 -7.82 -5.92 -15.03
CA ASP A 44 -7.62 -6.55 -16.34
C ASP A 44 -7.07 -5.56 -17.37
N ASP A 45 -7.52 -4.30 -17.34
CA ASP A 45 -6.98 -3.25 -18.21
C ASP A 45 -5.53 -2.91 -17.84
N LEU A 46 -5.22 -2.76 -16.56
CA LEU A 46 -3.84 -2.56 -16.10
C LEU A 46 -2.94 -3.74 -16.47
N ALA A 47 -3.41 -4.96 -16.28
CA ALA A 47 -2.64 -6.16 -16.63
C ALA A 47 -2.32 -6.24 -18.13
N LYS A 48 -3.26 -5.87 -19.02
CA LYS A 48 -3.00 -5.77 -20.46
C LYS A 48 -1.88 -4.78 -20.80
N GLU A 49 -1.84 -3.65 -20.09
CA GLU A 49 -0.79 -2.64 -20.30
C GLU A 49 0.57 -3.07 -19.76
N LEU A 50 0.60 -3.77 -18.61
CA LEU A 50 1.83 -4.24 -17.98
C LEU A 50 2.44 -5.45 -18.71
N GLY A 51 1.65 -6.16 -19.50
CA GLY A 51 2.10 -7.25 -20.35
C GLY A 51 2.01 -8.64 -19.72
N GLU A 52 2.55 -9.61 -20.45
CA GLU A 52 2.51 -11.03 -20.07
C GLU A 52 3.16 -11.26 -18.70
N GLY A 53 2.52 -12.10 -17.91
CA GLY A 53 2.99 -12.46 -16.57
C GLY A 53 2.34 -11.65 -15.43
N THR A 54 1.53 -10.63 -15.71
CA THR A 54 0.75 -9.94 -14.68
C THR A 54 -0.49 -10.75 -14.31
N GLU A 55 -0.64 -11.06 -13.02
CA GLU A 55 -1.81 -11.76 -12.48
C GLU A 55 -2.82 -10.80 -11.89
N VAL A 56 -4.10 -11.16 -12.00
CA VAL A 56 -5.22 -10.37 -11.50
C VAL A 56 -6.07 -11.21 -10.55
N HIS A 57 -6.25 -10.70 -9.33
CA HIS A 57 -7.09 -11.30 -8.30
C HIS A 57 -8.14 -10.30 -7.84
N GLU A 58 -9.42 -10.64 -8.06
CA GLU A 58 -10.52 -9.85 -7.51
C GLU A 58 -10.68 -10.19 -6.03
N VAL A 59 -10.26 -9.25 -5.15
CA VAL A 59 -10.21 -9.46 -3.71
C VAL A 59 -10.66 -8.20 -2.99
N ASP A 60 -11.54 -8.36 -1.99
CA ASP A 60 -11.71 -7.37 -0.93
C ASP A 60 -10.73 -7.72 0.20
N VAL A 61 -9.83 -6.81 0.53
CA VAL A 61 -8.81 -7.06 1.57
C VAL A 61 -9.41 -7.22 2.97
N SER A 62 -10.66 -6.81 3.17
CA SER A 62 -11.39 -7.04 4.43
C SER A 62 -11.85 -8.50 4.61
N ASP A 63 -11.85 -9.29 3.52
CA ASP A 63 -12.10 -10.73 3.54
C ASP A 63 -10.77 -11.50 3.65
N GLY A 64 -10.43 -11.91 4.87
CA GLY A 64 -9.16 -12.61 5.15
C GLY A 64 -9.03 -13.96 4.46
N ASP A 65 -10.15 -14.68 4.22
CA ASP A 65 -10.12 -15.95 3.51
C ASP A 65 -9.85 -15.75 2.03
N ALA A 66 -10.52 -14.78 1.39
CA ALA A 66 -10.27 -14.40 0.01
C ALA A 66 -8.82 -13.91 -0.20
N VAL A 67 -8.29 -13.14 0.75
CA VAL A 67 -6.88 -12.70 0.75
C VAL A 67 -5.94 -13.91 0.79
N ARG A 68 -6.16 -14.84 1.70
CA ARG A 68 -5.31 -16.04 1.82
C ARG A 68 -5.33 -16.86 0.53
N GLU A 69 -6.51 -17.11 -0.04
CA GLU A 69 -6.65 -17.84 -1.29
C GLU A 69 -5.92 -17.18 -2.46
N ALA A 70 -6.00 -15.85 -2.57
CA ALA A 70 -5.29 -15.08 -3.60
C ALA A 70 -3.77 -15.17 -3.42
N ILE A 71 -3.25 -15.01 -2.21
CA ILE A 71 -1.81 -15.13 -1.92
C ILE A 71 -1.31 -16.54 -2.23
N GLU A 72 -2.05 -17.58 -1.83
CA GLU A 72 -1.71 -18.96 -2.15
C GLU A 72 -1.73 -19.24 -3.66
N ALA A 73 -2.65 -18.61 -4.42
CA ALA A 73 -2.69 -18.70 -5.86
C ALA A 73 -1.42 -18.09 -6.49
N VAL A 74 -1.04 -16.88 -6.08
CA VAL A 74 0.20 -16.22 -6.54
C VAL A 74 1.42 -17.10 -6.26
N VAL A 75 1.53 -17.65 -5.06
CA VAL A 75 2.67 -18.52 -4.70
C VAL A 75 2.70 -19.78 -5.54
N ARG A 76 1.56 -20.38 -5.83
CA ARG A 76 1.45 -21.58 -6.67
C ARG A 76 1.89 -21.30 -8.11
N GLU A 77 1.53 -20.15 -8.66
CA GLU A 77 1.84 -19.79 -10.06
C GLU A 77 3.25 -19.23 -10.23
N ARG A 78 3.79 -18.51 -9.22
CA ARG A 78 5.08 -17.80 -9.29
C ARG A 78 6.19 -18.46 -8.47
N GLY A 79 5.86 -19.37 -7.59
CA GLY A 79 6.83 -20.03 -6.71
C GLY A 79 7.23 -19.24 -5.48
N GLY A 80 6.76 -17.99 -5.31
CA GLY A 80 7.04 -17.15 -4.15
C GLY A 80 6.59 -15.71 -4.30
N ILE A 81 6.82 -14.92 -3.25
CA ILE A 81 6.55 -13.47 -3.21
C ILE A 81 7.78 -12.80 -2.62
N ASP A 82 8.36 -11.84 -3.34
CA ASP A 82 9.54 -11.07 -2.91
C ASP A 82 9.17 -9.70 -2.34
N VAL A 83 8.08 -9.11 -2.82
CA VAL A 83 7.62 -7.77 -2.42
C VAL A 83 6.12 -7.81 -2.16
N LEU A 84 5.69 -7.34 -0.98
CA LEU A 84 4.30 -7.05 -0.67
C LEU A 84 4.11 -5.55 -0.50
N VAL A 85 3.20 -4.97 -1.26
CA VAL A 85 2.77 -3.58 -1.08
C VAL A 85 1.34 -3.56 -0.55
N ASN A 86 1.19 -3.27 0.74
CA ASN A 86 -0.08 -3.01 1.39
C ASN A 86 -0.50 -1.56 1.09
N ASN A 87 -1.26 -1.37 0.00
CA ASN A 87 -1.70 -0.05 -0.44
C ASN A 87 -3.22 0.13 -0.37
N ALA A 88 -4.02 -0.93 -0.36
CA ALA A 88 -5.47 -0.80 -0.23
C ALA A 88 -5.83 0.07 0.97
N GLY A 89 -6.72 1.03 0.76
CA GLY A 89 -7.13 1.97 1.80
C GLY A 89 -8.50 2.57 1.52
N TYR A 90 -9.13 3.01 2.59
CA TYR A 90 -10.42 3.71 2.59
C TYR A 90 -10.40 4.80 3.65
N GLY A 91 -11.08 5.93 3.38
CA GLY A 91 -11.16 7.02 4.35
C GLY A 91 -12.34 7.95 4.11
N THR A 92 -12.98 8.34 5.21
CA THR A 92 -13.90 9.48 5.30
C THR A 92 -13.41 10.44 6.39
N MET A 93 -13.81 11.69 6.31
CA MET A 93 -13.37 12.76 7.23
C MET A 93 -14.59 13.44 7.90
N ASP A 94 -15.48 12.62 8.42
CA ASP A 94 -16.72 13.11 9.03
C ASP A 94 -16.55 13.42 10.52
N PRO A 95 -17.06 14.58 11.01
CA PRO A 95 -17.13 14.85 12.44
C PRO A 95 -17.90 13.75 13.18
N ALA A 96 -17.51 13.43 14.42
CA ALA A 96 -18.06 12.29 15.17
C ALA A 96 -19.58 12.32 15.37
N LEU A 97 -20.20 13.52 15.39
CA LEU A 97 -21.66 13.68 15.51
C LEU A 97 -22.42 13.38 14.21
N GLU A 98 -21.73 13.37 13.07
CA GLU A 98 -22.31 13.20 11.74
C GLU A 98 -21.87 11.87 11.10
N ALA A 99 -20.85 11.23 11.67
CA ALA A 99 -20.25 10.04 11.13
C ALA A 99 -21.16 8.80 11.25
N ASP A 100 -21.19 8.00 10.20
CA ASP A 100 -21.81 6.67 10.21
C ASP A 100 -20.85 5.63 10.81
N LEU A 101 -21.35 4.82 11.75
CA LEU A 101 -20.56 3.75 12.39
C LEU A 101 -20.08 2.69 11.38
N GLY A 102 -20.87 2.43 10.33
CA GLY A 102 -20.48 1.49 9.26
C GLY A 102 -19.29 1.99 8.48
N GLU A 103 -19.18 3.30 8.22
CA GLU A 103 -18.02 3.90 7.58
C GLU A 103 -16.77 3.82 8.48
N TRP A 104 -16.92 4.00 9.79
CA TRP A 104 -15.83 3.79 10.74
C TRP A 104 -15.36 2.34 10.76
N GLN A 105 -16.30 1.40 10.81
CA GLN A 105 -15.97 -0.04 10.77
C GLN A 105 -15.25 -0.40 9.48
N LYS A 106 -15.72 0.08 8.34
CA LYS A 106 -15.09 -0.13 7.04
C LYS A 106 -13.67 0.44 6.96
N MET A 107 -13.40 1.60 7.57
CA MET A 107 -12.03 2.10 7.69
C MET A 107 -11.13 1.15 8.47
N VAL A 108 -11.61 0.59 9.58
CA VAL A 108 -10.85 -0.42 10.36
C VAL A 108 -10.63 -1.68 9.54
N ASP A 109 -11.68 -2.17 8.88
CA ASP A 109 -11.63 -3.43 8.13
C ASP A 109 -10.67 -3.34 6.93
N VAL A 110 -10.69 -2.24 6.19
CA VAL A 110 -9.81 -2.06 5.02
C VAL A 110 -8.39 -1.68 5.45
N ASN A 111 -8.25 -0.63 6.28
CA ASN A 111 -6.93 -0.03 6.54
C ASN A 111 -6.09 -0.82 7.54
N LEU A 112 -6.72 -1.54 8.46
CA LEU A 112 -6.02 -2.29 9.50
C LEU A 112 -6.18 -3.79 9.28
N THR A 113 -7.39 -4.33 9.33
CA THR A 113 -7.63 -5.78 9.19
C THR A 113 -7.10 -6.29 7.86
N GLY A 114 -7.30 -5.55 6.75
CA GLY A 114 -6.76 -5.89 5.43
C GLY A 114 -5.24 -5.95 5.40
N VAL A 115 -4.55 -5.01 6.05
CA VAL A 115 -3.08 -5.04 6.17
C VAL A 115 -2.61 -6.23 6.99
N LEU A 116 -3.31 -6.54 8.10
CA LEU A 116 -2.99 -7.71 8.92
C LEU A 116 -3.19 -9.01 8.12
N ALA A 117 -4.30 -9.15 7.41
CA ALA A 117 -4.64 -10.34 6.64
C ALA A 117 -3.63 -10.60 5.50
N THR A 118 -3.34 -9.57 4.69
CA THR A 118 -2.38 -9.70 3.57
C THR A 118 -0.97 -9.98 4.05
N THR A 119 -0.54 -9.30 5.11
CA THR A 119 0.79 -9.52 5.68
C THR A 119 0.90 -10.92 6.29
N HIS A 120 -0.10 -11.36 7.05
CA HIS A 120 -0.12 -12.70 7.66
C HIS A 120 -0.08 -13.80 6.59
N ALA A 121 -0.85 -13.67 5.51
CA ALA A 121 -0.84 -14.63 4.43
C ALA A 121 0.50 -14.68 3.68
N ALA A 122 1.20 -13.54 3.54
CA ALA A 122 2.43 -13.44 2.74
C ALA A 122 3.73 -13.68 3.52
N VAL A 123 3.76 -13.47 4.86
CA VAL A 123 4.99 -13.38 5.64
C VAL A 123 5.88 -14.63 5.58
N ALA A 124 5.31 -15.82 5.56
CA ALA A 124 6.07 -17.06 5.42
C ALA A 124 6.78 -17.13 4.07
N HIS A 125 6.08 -16.77 2.98
CA HIS A 125 6.61 -16.77 1.62
C HIS A 125 7.68 -15.71 1.41
N LEU A 126 7.50 -14.51 1.98
CA LEU A 126 8.53 -13.46 2.00
C LEU A 126 9.79 -13.93 2.74
N THR A 127 9.63 -14.61 3.88
CA THR A 127 10.75 -15.16 4.63
C THR A 127 11.50 -16.24 3.83
N ASP A 128 10.82 -17.03 3.03
CA ASP A 128 11.44 -18.02 2.16
C ASP A 128 12.11 -17.36 0.94
N ALA A 129 11.47 -16.36 0.32
CA ALA A 129 12.05 -15.59 -0.79
C ALA A 129 13.36 -14.89 -0.37
N ALA A 130 13.43 -14.39 0.87
CA ALA A 130 14.65 -13.77 1.41
C ALA A 130 15.87 -14.70 1.48
N LYS A 131 15.67 -16.04 1.39
CA LYS A 131 16.74 -17.05 1.29
C LYS A 131 17.21 -17.25 -0.17
N GLY A 132 16.46 -16.71 -1.12
CA GLY A 132 16.74 -16.82 -2.55
C GLY A 132 17.85 -15.90 -3.06
N PRO A 133 18.00 -15.78 -4.38
CA PRO A 133 19.11 -15.04 -5.01
C PRO A 133 19.15 -13.54 -4.65
N ARG A 134 18.00 -12.93 -4.35
CA ARG A 134 17.90 -11.52 -3.95
C ARG A 134 18.48 -11.29 -2.55
N GLY A 135 18.46 -12.31 -1.67
CA GLY A 135 18.96 -12.27 -0.30
C GLY A 135 18.12 -11.40 0.66
N ILE A 136 17.00 -10.89 0.20
CA ILE A 136 16.04 -10.04 0.93
C ILE A 136 14.64 -10.20 0.37
N ALA A 137 13.63 -9.86 1.18
CA ALA A 137 12.27 -9.60 0.73
C ALA A 137 11.76 -8.30 1.36
N ASP A 138 10.65 -7.74 0.85
CA ASP A 138 10.14 -6.44 1.29
C ASP A 138 8.65 -6.48 1.60
N VAL A 139 8.27 -5.80 2.68
CA VAL A 139 6.89 -5.36 2.95
C VAL A 139 6.90 -3.84 2.99
N VAL A 140 6.11 -3.19 2.15
CA VAL A 140 5.90 -1.75 2.18
C VAL A 140 4.42 -1.48 2.44
N THR A 141 4.12 -0.70 3.48
CA THR A 141 2.74 -0.30 3.78
C THR A 141 2.55 1.18 3.50
N VAL A 142 1.54 1.51 2.70
CA VAL A 142 1.15 2.90 2.45
C VAL A 142 0.28 3.39 3.62
N SER A 143 0.90 4.17 4.49
CA SER A 143 0.26 4.83 5.62
C SER A 143 -0.23 6.23 5.22
N SER A 144 0.06 7.24 6.00
CA SER A 144 -0.29 8.65 5.79
C SER A 144 0.46 9.53 6.80
N VAL A 145 0.57 10.83 6.54
CA VAL A 145 0.89 11.83 7.58
C VAL A 145 -0.07 11.70 8.78
N ALA A 146 -1.31 11.28 8.56
CA ALA A 146 -2.28 11.00 9.61
C ALA A 146 -1.91 9.80 10.51
N GLY A 147 -0.91 9.01 10.14
CA GLY A 147 -0.32 7.97 11.00
C GLY A 147 0.71 8.50 11.99
N ARG A 148 1.14 9.76 11.84
CA ARG A 148 2.08 10.44 12.75
C ARG A 148 1.42 11.50 13.60
N THR A 149 0.45 12.21 13.03
CA THR A 149 -0.24 13.31 13.69
C THR A 149 -1.71 13.28 13.36
N VAL A 150 -2.55 13.74 14.27
CA VAL A 150 -3.97 13.93 13.99
C VAL A 150 -4.12 15.23 13.21
N THR A 151 -4.59 15.15 11.98
CA THR A 151 -4.60 16.26 11.01
C THR A 151 -5.80 17.21 11.17
N GLY A 152 -6.70 16.96 12.13
CA GLY A 152 -7.81 17.84 12.44
C GLY A 152 -9.11 17.11 12.79
N PRO A 153 -10.20 17.87 13.05
CA PRO A 153 -11.52 17.30 13.27
C PRO A 153 -11.95 16.42 12.09
N GLY A 154 -12.64 15.32 12.38
CA GLY A 154 -13.10 14.37 11.35
C GLY A 154 -12.07 13.28 10.96
N SER A 155 -10.78 13.50 11.19
CA SER A 155 -9.75 12.49 10.89
C SER A 155 -9.67 11.33 11.91
N ASN A 156 -10.57 11.26 12.84
CA ASN A 156 -10.62 10.41 14.04
C ASN A 156 -10.25 8.94 13.79
N VAL A 157 -11.12 8.14 13.17
CA VAL A 157 -10.88 6.71 12.92
C VAL A 157 -9.82 6.51 11.82
N TYR A 158 -9.80 7.35 10.79
CA TYR A 158 -8.77 7.27 9.76
C TYR A 158 -7.36 7.41 10.38
N ALA A 159 -7.13 8.46 11.18
CA ALA A 159 -5.86 8.65 11.87
C ALA A 159 -5.55 7.48 12.82
N ALA A 160 -6.54 6.98 13.57
CA ALA A 160 -6.36 5.83 14.44
C ALA A 160 -5.90 4.59 13.67
N THR A 161 -6.52 4.28 12.51
CA THR A 161 -6.09 3.14 11.67
C THR A 161 -4.67 3.32 11.13
N LYS A 162 -4.28 4.54 10.72
CA LYS A 162 -2.93 4.82 10.22
C LYS A 162 -1.86 4.78 11.32
N HIS A 163 -2.16 5.24 12.54
CA HIS A 163 -1.29 5.03 13.70
C HIS A 163 -1.14 3.53 14.04
N ALA A 164 -2.23 2.76 13.94
CA ALA A 164 -2.19 1.34 14.21
C ALA A 164 -1.28 0.59 13.22
N VAL A 165 -1.37 0.88 11.91
CA VAL A 165 -0.48 0.23 10.92
C VAL A 165 0.96 0.68 11.05
N ASN A 166 1.24 1.92 11.49
CA ASN A 166 2.61 2.36 11.79
C ASN A 166 3.20 1.54 12.94
N ALA A 167 2.47 1.41 14.06
CA ALA A 167 2.90 0.62 15.20
C ALA A 167 3.09 -0.86 14.84
N PHE A 168 2.15 -1.44 14.08
CA PHE A 168 2.23 -2.82 13.58
C PHE A 168 3.48 -3.02 12.71
N SER A 169 3.70 -2.12 11.74
CA SER A 169 4.83 -2.22 10.81
C SER A 169 6.17 -2.12 11.53
N GLU A 170 6.30 -1.26 12.54
CA GLU A 170 7.54 -1.16 13.33
C GLU A 170 7.80 -2.43 14.17
N ALA A 171 6.77 -2.99 14.80
CA ALA A 171 6.91 -4.26 15.51
C ALA A 171 7.32 -5.39 14.56
N LEU A 172 6.65 -5.49 13.40
CA LEU A 172 6.94 -6.49 12.38
C LEU A 172 8.38 -6.33 11.83
N ARG A 173 8.83 -5.09 11.63
CA ARG A 173 10.20 -4.80 11.20
C ARG A 173 11.25 -5.37 12.16
N GLN A 174 11.05 -5.19 13.45
CA GLN A 174 11.96 -5.72 14.48
C GLN A 174 11.97 -7.25 14.48
N GLU A 175 10.81 -7.86 14.31
CA GLU A 175 10.63 -9.31 14.30
C GLU A 175 11.26 -9.97 13.06
N LEU A 176 11.12 -9.34 11.89
CA LEU A 176 11.53 -9.92 10.61
C LEU A 176 12.93 -9.51 10.14
N ALA A 177 13.56 -8.51 10.75
CA ALA A 177 14.91 -8.07 10.39
C ALA A 177 15.95 -9.23 10.45
N PRO A 178 15.95 -10.13 11.45
CA PRO A 178 16.86 -11.28 11.48
C PRO A 178 16.61 -12.31 10.38
N ARG A 179 15.48 -12.21 9.68
CA ARG A 179 15.07 -13.07 8.54
C ARG A 179 15.29 -12.41 7.19
N HIS A 180 15.94 -11.25 7.16
CA HIS A 180 16.20 -10.47 5.95
C HIS A 180 14.94 -10.01 5.20
N VAL A 181 13.81 -9.89 5.90
CA VAL A 181 12.62 -9.24 5.37
C VAL A 181 12.59 -7.79 5.87
N ARG A 182 12.70 -6.86 4.93
CA ARG A 182 12.64 -5.43 5.23
C ARG A 182 11.18 -5.00 5.31
N VAL A 183 10.83 -4.27 6.34
CA VAL A 183 9.50 -3.70 6.51
C VAL A 183 9.63 -2.18 6.55
N GLY A 184 8.83 -1.50 5.75
CA GLY A 184 8.86 -0.05 5.70
C GLY A 184 7.49 0.57 5.45
N LEU A 185 7.43 1.86 5.74
CA LEU A 185 6.26 2.72 5.60
C LEU A 185 6.52 3.81 4.57
N VAL A 186 5.54 4.07 3.72
CA VAL A 186 5.45 5.33 2.99
C VAL A 186 4.26 6.11 3.56
N GLU A 187 4.48 7.37 3.90
CA GLU A 187 3.53 8.21 4.64
C GLU A 187 3.23 9.48 3.83
N PRO A 188 2.30 9.38 2.88
CA PRO A 188 1.93 10.50 2.03
C PRO A 188 1.19 11.59 2.79
N GLY A 189 1.43 12.84 2.39
CA GLY A 189 0.52 13.95 2.59
C GLY A 189 -0.65 13.88 1.60
N LEU A 190 -1.07 15.05 1.11
CA LEU A 190 -2.18 15.15 0.17
C LEU A 190 -1.76 14.67 -1.22
N VAL A 191 -2.37 13.59 -1.70
CA VAL A 191 -2.14 13.00 -3.03
C VAL A 191 -3.42 13.09 -3.86
N ASP A 192 -3.31 13.46 -5.13
CA ASP A 192 -4.45 13.45 -6.07
C ASP A 192 -4.83 12.00 -6.42
N THR A 193 -5.88 11.50 -5.80
CA THR A 193 -6.41 10.15 -5.99
C THR A 193 -7.93 10.12 -5.86
N GLU A 194 -8.56 9.04 -6.35
CA GLU A 194 -10.00 8.82 -6.15
C GLU A 194 -10.39 8.90 -4.65
N LEU A 195 -9.53 8.44 -3.75
CA LEU A 195 -9.77 8.47 -2.30
C LEU A 195 -9.88 9.89 -1.76
N THR A 196 -8.95 10.76 -2.13
CA THR A 196 -8.95 12.16 -1.70
C THR A 196 -10.03 12.99 -2.36
N ASN A 197 -10.40 12.68 -3.59
CA ASN A 197 -11.41 13.42 -4.33
C ASN A 197 -12.84 13.07 -3.88
N SER A 198 -13.12 11.82 -3.51
CA SER A 198 -14.44 11.41 -2.98
C SER A 198 -14.77 12.01 -1.60
N GLY A 199 -13.77 12.40 -0.81
CA GLY A 199 -13.97 13.09 0.47
C GLY A 199 -14.10 14.62 0.36
N ARG A 200 -13.73 15.21 -0.79
CA ARG A 200 -13.70 16.68 -0.98
C ARG A 200 -15.05 17.32 -1.29
N GLU A 201 -16.02 16.57 -1.81
CA GLU A 201 -17.32 17.15 -2.18
C GLU A 201 -18.10 17.71 -1.00
N ASN A 202 -17.76 17.35 0.25
CA ASN A 202 -18.47 17.74 1.47
C ASN A 202 -17.64 18.54 2.49
N THR A 203 -16.41 18.93 2.19
CA THR A 203 -15.60 19.69 3.16
C THR A 203 -15.54 21.18 2.82
N PRO A 204 -15.78 22.09 3.82
CA PRO A 204 -15.64 23.54 3.64
C PRO A 204 -14.22 23.99 3.24
N ASP A 205 -13.24 23.10 3.34
CA ASP A 205 -11.81 23.37 3.16
C ASP A 205 -11.26 22.95 1.77
N ALA A 206 -12.16 22.61 0.84
CA ALA A 206 -11.76 22.30 -0.53
C ALA A 206 -11.00 23.44 -1.23
N SER A 207 -11.20 24.71 -0.78
CA SER A 207 -10.49 25.87 -1.29
C SER A 207 -9.05 25.96 -0.75
N ALA A 208 -8.79 25.61 0.51
CA ALA A 208 -7.45 25.60 1.09
C ALA A 208 -6.58 24.49 0.46
N ALA A 209 -7.18 23.34 0.17
CA ALA A 209 -6.51 22.25 -0.54
C ALA A 209 -6.17 22.60 -2.00
N SER A 210 -6.85 23.58 -2.62
CA SER A 210 -6.55 24.05 -3.98
C SER A 210 -5.38 25.03 -4.03
N GLU A 211 -5.01 25.63 -2.91
CA GLU A 211 -3.85 26.51 -2.78
C GLU A 211 -2.57 25.76 -2.38
N LEU A 212 -2.72 24.57 -1.79
CA LEU A 212 -1.61 23.66 -1.52
C LEU A 212 -1.33 22.84 -2.79
N GLY A 213 -0.08 22.70 -3.15
CA GLY A 213 0.33 21.72 -4.14
C GLY A 213 -0.19 20.32 -3.72
N VAL A 214 -0.46 19.47 -4.69
CA VAL A 214 -0.94 18.10 -4.48
C VAL A 214 0.09 17.16 -5.08
N LEU A 215 0.46 16.10 -4.36
CA LEU A 215 1.32 15.05 -4.91
C LEU A 215 0.56 14.25 -5.96
N GLU A 216 1.28 13.76 -6.95
CA GLU A 216 0.78 12.75 -7.87
C GLU A 216 1.00 11.35 -7.30
N ALA A 217 0.19 10.39 -7.73
CA ALA A 217 0.36 8.99 -7.33
C ALA A 217 1.76 8.44 -7.71
N GLY A 218 2.36 8.97 -8.77
CA GLY A 218 3.73 8.67 -9.23
C GLY A 218 4.79 9.00 -8.19
N ASP A 219 4.67 10.12 -7.48
CA ASP A 219 5.64 10.54 -6.46
C ASP A 219 5.76 9.50 -5.34
N ILE A 220 4.61 8.87 -5.00
CA ILE A 220 4.56 7.83 -3.98
C ILE A 220 5.10 6.50 -4.52
N ALA A 221 4.77 6.17 -5.78
CA ALA A 221 5.29 4.99 -6.44
C ALA A 221 6.83 5.02 -6.55
N ASP A 222 7.41 6.17 -6.86
CA ASP A 222 8.87 6.37 -6.93
C ASP A 222 9.54 6.12 -5.56
N ALA A 223 8.90 6.57 -4.47
CA ALA A 223 9.39 6.28 -3.13
C ALA A 223 9.35 4.79 -2.81
N ILE A 224 8.26 4.08 -3.18
CA ILE A 224 8.15 2.63 -2.99
C ILE A 224 9.24 1.92 -3.79
N VAL A 225 9.42 2.26 -5.06
CA VAL A 225 10.51 1.72 -5.90
C VAL A 225 11.87 2.01 -5.29
N TYR A 226 12.10 3.24 -4.82
CA TYR A 226 13.33 3.59 -4.11
C TYR A 226 13.59 2.64 -2.93
N MET A 227 12.60 2.37 -2.08
CA MET A 227 12.74 1.50 -0.92
C MET A 227 13.12 0.07 -1.30
N VAL A 228 12.37 -0.56 -2.21
CA VAL A 228 12.52 -1.97 -2.55
C VAL A 228 13.74 -2.26 -3.45
N THR A 229 14.30 -1.24 -4.11
CA THR A 229 15.48 -1.39 -4.96
C THR A 229 16.81 -1.07 -4.26
N ARG A 230 16.80 -0.79 -2.95
CA ARG A 230 18.06 -0.61 -2.22
C ARG A 230 18.84 -1.92 -2.10
N PRO A 231 20.16 -1.85 -2.04
CA PRO A 231 20.98 -3.05 -1.87
C PRO A 231 20.62 -3.79 -0.57
N PRO A 232 20.88 -5.12 -0.46
CA PRO A 232 20.45 -5.92 0.68
C PRO A 232 20.88 -5.40 2.06
N ARG A 233 22.00 -4.69 2.14
CA ARG A 233 22.51 -4.10 3.38
C ARG A 233 21.76 -2.85 3.85
N THR A 234 20.81 -2.33 3.04
CA THR A 234 20.14 -1.05 3.31
C THR A 234 18.65 -1.27 3.42
N ALA A 235 18.07 -0.94 4.56
CA ALA A 235 16.63 -0.86 4.75
C ALA A 235 16.22 0.62 4.89
N VAL A 236 15.24 1.05 4.11
CA VAL A 236 14.58 2.34 4.27
C VAL A 236 13.28 2.07 5.01
N ASN A 237 13.21 2.50 6.26
CA ASN A 237 12.11 2.08 7.15
C ASN A 237 10.90 3.00 7.04
N GLU A 238 11.13 4.29 6.80
CA GLU A 238 10.06 5.29 6.72
C GLU A 238 10.40 6.35 5.68
N VAL A 239 9.42 6.71 4.85
CA VAL A 239 9.50 7.81 3.90
C VAL A 239 8.26 8.68 4.04
N LEU A 240 8.43 9.87 4.58
CA LEU A 240 7.38 10.88 4.71
C LEU A 240 7.47 11.84 3.53
N ILE A 241 6.39 11.95 2.75
CA ILE A 241 6.33 12.78 1.55
C ILE A 241 5.13 13.72 1.64
N ARG A 242 5.36 15.01 1.50
CA ARG A 242 4.32 16.04 1.48
C ARG A 242 4.43 16.90 0.24
N PRO A 243 3.33 17.50 -0.22
CA PRO A 243 3.41 18.69 -1.05
C PRO A 243 4.32 19.73 -0.42
N THR A 244 5.06 20.48 -1.23
CA THR A 244 6.02 21.49 -0.73
C THR A 244 5.37 22.52 0.20
N GLU A 245 4.11 22.85 -0.07
CA GLU A 245 3.32 23.85 0.66
C GLU A 245 2.60 23.27 1.89
N GLN A 246 2.56 21.96 2.07
CA GLN A 246 1.89 21.33 3.21
C GLN A 246 2.76 21.45 4.47
N GLY A 247 2.37 22.34 5.39
CA GLY A 247 3.13 22.66 6.61
C GLY A 247 2.85 21.75 7.82
N ASN A 248 1.81 20.92 7.79
CA ASN A 248 1.35 20.07 8.90
C ASN A 248 1.29 18.59 8.53
#